data_4efcc4ab9e79acbec1e49f07c280947f
#
_entry.id   4efcc4ab9e79acbec1e49f07c280947f
#
_cell.length_a   1.000
_cell.length_b   1.000
_cell.length_c   1.000
_cell.angle_alpha   90.00
_cell.angle_beta   90.00
_cell.angle_gamma   90.00
#
_symmetry.space_group_name_H-M   'P 1'
#
loop_
_entity.id
_entity.type
_entity.pdbx_description
1 polymer ?
#
loop_
_entity_poly.entity_id
_entity_poly.type
_entity_poly.pdbx_seq_one_letter_code
_entity_poly.pdbx_strand_id
1 'polypeptide(L)'
;MSDQQPSPYDQGGYQQGSHQQGGPGQQPQPAYRATPATMSPEQERTWGAISHAGAVVAMVCSAGFLGFLASIAVYVVHKDRGPFVRAHAANSINVQISMFIWLVVATVLYVVLGIVTLGIGFLVFLPVFLVPPVVAGILHVIGAVKAWNGEWWNPPFTPQFVK
;
A
#
# COMPACT_ATOMS: atom_id res chain seq x y z
N MET A 1 33.90 -14.65 -26.01
CA MET A 1 32.89 -15.53 -25.41
C MET A 1 32.31 -14.77 -24.25
N SER A 2 31.19 -14.11 -24.43
CA SER A 2 30.51 -13.30 -23.40
C SER A 2 29.40 -14.16 -22.82
N ASP A 3 29.60 -14.62 -21.59
CA ASP A 3 28.58 -15.31 -20.81
C ASP A 3 27.47 -14.30 -20.48
N GLN A 4 26.43 -14.27 -21.32
CA GLN A 4 25.19 -13.61 -20.94
C GLN A 4 24.49 -14.47 -19.89
N GLN A 5 24.57 -14.06 -18.62
CA GLN A 5 23.70 -14.61 -17.60
C GLN A 5 22.24 -14.34 -17.99
N PRO A 6 21.40 -15.40 -18.02
CA PRO A 6 19.99 -15.21 -18.35
C PRO A 6 19.34 -14.30 -17.29
N SER A 7 18.56 -13.35 -17.77
CA SER A 7 17.76 -12.46 -16.92
C SER A 7 16.84 -13.30 -16.02
N PRO A 8 16.61 -12.91 -14.75
CA PRO A 8 15.65 -13.57 -13.86
C PRO A 8 14.22 -13.66 -14.41
N TYR A 9 13.96 -12.97 -15.52
CA TYR A 9 12.66 -12.91 -16.20
C TYR A 9 12.51 -13.85 -17.39
N ASP A 10 13.62 -14.50 -17.85
CA ASP A 10 13.59 -15.43 -19.00
C ASP A 10 13.10 -16.85 -18.64
N GLN A 11 12.89 -17.14 -17.36
CA GLN A 11 12.21 -18.36 -16.96
C GLN A 11 10.70 -18.16 -17.07
N GLY A 12 10.27 -18.08 -18.32
CA GLY A 12 8.88 -18.03 -18.70
C GLY A 12 8.17 -19.30 -18.32
N GLY A 13 7.02 -19.17 -17.96
CA GLY A 13 6.06 -20.20 -17.64
C GLY A 13 5.53 -19.92 -16.24
N TYR A 14 4.40 -19.25 -16.24
CA TYR A 14 3.53 -19.29 -15.08
C TYR A 14 3.21 -20.75 -14.77
N GLN A 15 4.07 -21.41 -13.98
CA GLN A 15 3.77 -22.74 -13.46
C GLN A 15 2.58 -22.58 -12.51
N GLN A 16 1.46 -23.16 -12.95
CA GLN A 16 0.35 -23.52 -12.09
C GLN A 16 0.88 -24.21 -10.83
N GLY A 17 0.66 -23.55 -9.67
CA GLY A 17 0.49 -24.24 -8.41
C GLY A 17 1.68 -25.07 -7.91
N SER A 18 2.86 -24.51 -7.73
CA SER A 18 3.80 -25.04 -6.75
C SER A 18 3.70 -24.16 -5.50
N HIS A 19 3.35 -24.78 -4.39
CA HIS A 19 3.46 -24.22 -3.05
C HIS A 19 4.91 -23.77 -2.84
N GLN A 20 5.24 -22.51 -3.10
CA GLN A 20 6.49 -21.95 -2.60
C GLN A 20 6.38 -21.91 -1.09
N GLN A 21 7.05 -22.84 -0.44
CA GLN A 21 7.35 -22.75 0.98
C GLN A 21 8.09 -21.44 1.18
N GLY A 22 7.37 -20.46 1.74
CA GLY A 22 7.95 -19.18 2.12
C GLY A 22 9.04 -19.41 3.17
N GLY A 23 10.20 -18.78 2.98
CA GLY A 23 11.23 -18.69 4.01
C GLY A 23 10.66 -18.00 5.27
N PRO A 24 11.34 -18.13 6.42
CA PRO A 24 10.86 -17.58 7.68
C PRO A 24 10.71 -16.06 7.56
N GLY A 25 9.47 -15.57 7.55
CA GLY A 25 9.11 -14.15 7.48
C GLY A 25 8.25 -13.71 6.31
N GLN A 26 7.97 -14.56 5.31
CA GLN A 26 7.01 -14.21 4.27
C GLN A 26 5.59 -14.52 4.74
N GLN A 27 4.79 -13.48 4.92
CA GLN A 27 3.36 -13.63 5.19
C GLN A 27 2.68 -14.33 3.99
N PRO A 28 1.68 -15.20 4.24
CA PRO A 28 0.92 -15.83 3.18
C PRO A 28 0.33 -14.77 2.24
N GLN A 29 0.67 -14.84 0.97
CA GLN A 29 0.10 -13.94 -0.03
C GLN A 29 -1.37 -14.31 -0.25
N PRO A 30 -2.28 -13.33 -0.32
CA PRO A 30 -3.67 -13.61 -0.65
C PRO A 30 -3.72 -14.30 -2.01
N ALA A 31 -4.47 -15.41 -2.08
CA ALA A 31 -4.70 -16.12 -3.35
C ALA A 31 -5.55 -15.25 -4.28
N TYR A 32 -4.90 -14.43 -5.10
CA TYR A 32 -5.58 -13.73 -6.18
C TYR A 32 -5.96 -14.75 -7.26
N ARG A 33 -7.23 -14.75 -7.68
CA ARG A 33 -7.65 -15.50 -8.88
C ARG A 33 -6.76 -15.02 -10.04
N ALA A 34 -6.02 -15.96 -10.61
CA ALA A 34 -5.11 -15.68 -11.71
C ALA A 34 -5.92 -15.34 -12.97
N THR A 35 -6.22 -14.08 -13.16
CA THR A 35 -6.61 -13.56 -14.47
C THR A 35 -5.31 -13.47 -15.29
N PRO A 36 -5.30 -13.90 -16.56
CA PRO A 36 -4.11 -13.76 -17.39
C PRO A 36 -3.63 -12.30 -17.38
N ALA A 37 -2.37 -12.08 -17.00
CA ALA A 37 -1.82 -10.74 -16.95
C ALA A 37 -1.80 -10.15 -18.37
N THR A 38 -2.44 -9.00 -18.56
CA THR A 38 -2.43 -8.25 -19.83
C THR A 38 -1.38 -7.16 -19.83
N MET A 39 -0.68 -6.96 -18.71
CA MET A 39 0.41 -6.01 -18.54
C MET A 39 1.75 -6.74 -18.45
N SER A 40 2.80 -6.09 -18.97
CA SER A 40 4.16 -6.58 -18.73
C SER A 40 4.55 -6.43 -17.26
N PRO A 41 5.50 -7.24 -16.74
CA PRO A 41 5.99 -7.10 -15.37
C PRO A 41 6.49 -5.69 -15.04
N GLU A 42 7.12 -5.02 -16.01
CA GLU A 42 7.58 -3.63 -15.85
C GLU A 42 6.42 -2.65 -15.69
N GLN A 43 5.37 -2.82 -16.50
CA GLN A 43 4.16 -2.01 -16.36
C GLN A 43 3.46 -2.23 -15.03
N GLU A 44 3.38 -3.47 -14.55
CA GLU A 44 2.79 -3.77 -13.25
C GLU A 44 3.56 -3.11 -12.11
N ARG A 45 4.90 -3.12 -12.15
CA ARG A 45 5.76 -2.43 -11.17
C ARG A 45 5.52 -0.93 -11.18
N THR A 46 5.54 -0.34 -12.38
CA THR A 46 5.35 1.10 -12.55
C THR A 46 4.01 1.55 -11.98
N TRP A 47 2.91 0.90 -12.36
CA TRP A 47 1.59 1.25 -11.86
C TRP A 47 1.39 0.89 -10.38
N GLY A 48 2.00 -0.19 -9.91
CA GLY A 48 2.06 -0.51 -8.49
C GLY A 48 2.77 0.59 -7.69
N ALA A 49 3.91 1.07 -8.16
CA ALA A 49 4.63 2.18 -7.53
C ALA A 49 3.84 3.49 -7.60
N ILE A 50 3.20 3.79 -8.74
CA ILE A 50 2.36 4.99 -8.91
C ILE A 50 1.17 4.98 -7.95
N SER A 51 0.59 3.83 -7.62
CA SER A 51 -0.52 3.75 -6.67
C SER A 51 -0.12 4.27 -5.28
N HIS A 52 1.08 4.00 -4.85
CA HIS A 52 1.62 4.47 -3.58
C HIS A 52 2.20 5.89 -3.67
N ALA A 53 3.03 6.18 -4.66
CA ALA A 53 3.63 7.50 -4.83
C ALA A 53 2.56 8.58 -5.10
N GLY A 54 1.57 8.25 -5.93
CA GLY A 54 0.43 9.13 -6.19
C GLY A 54 -0.41 9.40 -4.93
N ALA A 55 -0.55 8.40 -4.04
CA ALA A 55 -1.20 8.60 -2.76
C ALA A 55 -0.44 9.60 -1.88
N VAL A 56 0.91 9.52 -1.81
CA VAL A 56 1.72 10.49 -1.07
C VAL A 56 1.53 11.91 -1.61
N VAL A 57 1.65 12.07 -2.93
CA VAL A 57 1.46 13.38 -3.58
C VAL A 57 0.07 13.94 -3.28
N ALA A 58 -0.97 13.13 -3.45
CA ALA A 58 -2.34 13.55 -3.18
C ALA A 58 -2.57 13.88 -1.69
N MET A 59 -1.97 13.13 -0.76
CA MET A 59 -1.99 13.43 0.68
C MET A 59 -1.34 14.78 0.98
N VAL A 60 -0.16 15.04 0.43
CA VAL A 60 0.56 16.30 0.66
C VAL A 60 -0.24 17.48 0.11
N CYS A 61 -0.77 17.37 -1.12
CA CYS A 61 -1.55 18.44 -1.76
C CYS A 61 -2.90 18.72 -1.11
N SER A 62 -3.43 17.77 -0.34
CA SER A 62 -4.77 17.87 0.25
C SER A 62 -4.80 17.83 1.78
N ALA A 63 -3.66 18.02 2.43
CA ALA A 63 -3.52 17.84 3.88
C ALA A 63 -4.02 16.47 4.38
N GLY A 64 -3.80 15.41 3.59
CA GLY A 64 -4.14 14.04 3.93
C GLY A 64 -5.46 13.50 3.35
N PHE A 65 -6.36 14.36 2.89
CA PHE A 65 -7.73 13.93 2.54
C PHE A 65 -7.87 13.18 1.22
N LEU A 66 -7.07 13.49 0.19
CA LEU A 66 -7.26 12.95 -1.16
C LEU A 66 -6.31 11.81 -1.53
N GLY A 67 -5.50 11.32 -0.58
CA GLY A 67 -4.54 10.24 -0.83
C GLY A 67 -5.16 8.99 -1.44
N PHE A 68 -6.39 8.65 -1.05
CA PHE A 68 -7.12 7.49 -1.54
C PHE A 68 -7.49 7.58 -3.02
N LEU A 69 -7.67 8.78 -3.59
CA LEU A 69 -8.10 8.94 -4.98
C LEU A 69 -7.10 8.35 -5.98
N ALA A 70 -5.80 8.59 -5.78
CA ALA A 70 -4.77 8.05 -6.65
C ALA A 70 -4.74 6.51 -6.59
N SER A 71 -4.83 5.96 -5.37
CA SER A 71 -4.86 4.51 -5.14
C SER A 71 -6.08 3.85 -5.79
N ILE A 72 -7.27 4.44 -5.61
CA ILE A 72 -8.52 3.96 -6.22
C ILE A 72 -8.44 4.04 -7.74
N ALA A 73 -7.93 5.14 -8.30
CA ALA A 73 -7.82 5.30 -9.74
C ALA A 73 -6.95 4.18 -10.35
N VAL A 74 -5.78 3.92 -9.77
CA VAL A 74 -4.91 2.84 -10.23
C VAL A 74 -5.59 1.48 -10.07
N TYR A 75 -6.23 1.22 -8.93
CA TYR A 75 -6.92 -0.04 -8.68
C TYR A 75 -8.03 -0.29 -9.69
N VAL A 76 -8.94 0.65 -9.88
CA VAL A 76 -10.08 0.49 -10.79
C VAL A 76 -9.65 0.26 -12.24
N VAL A 77 -8.61 0.98 -12.69
CA VAL A 77 -8.14 0.88 -14.08
C VAL A 77 -7.32 -0.39 -14.32
N HIS A 78 -6.60 -0.90 -13.31
CA HIS A 78 -5.59 -1.94 -13.54
C HIS A 78 -5.81 -3.24 -12.75
N LYS A 79 -6.82 -3.36 -11.88
CA LYS A 79 -7.05 -4.55 -11.02
C LYS A 79 -7.20 -5.86 -11.81
N ASP A 80 -7.70 -5.79 -13.04
CA ASP A 80 -7.95 -6.95 -13.88
C ASP A 80 -6.85 -7.16 -14.93
N ARG A 81 -5.78 -6.35 -14.91
CA ARG A 81 -4.71 -6.34 -15.92
C ARG A 81 -3.43 -7.03 -15.46
N GLY A 82 -3.26 -7.19 -14.14
CA GLY A 82 -2.12 -7.89 -13.56
C GLY A 82 -2.28 -8.09 -12.05
N PRO A 83 -1.87 -9.26 -11.52
CA PRO A 83 -2.01 -9.57 -10.11
C PRO A 83 -1.12 -8.70 -9.21
N PHE A 84 0.06 -8.32 -9.69
CA PHE A 84 1.00 -7.52 -8.93
C PHE A 84 0.52 -6.07 -8.75
N VAL A 85 0.10 -5.41 -9.84
CA VAL A 85 -0.45 -4.06 -9.76
C VAL A 85 -1.74 -4.03 -8.93
N ARG A 86 -2.59 -5.04 -9.06
CA ARG A 86 -3.79 -5.17 -8.23
C ARG A 86 -3.44 -5.23 -6.75
N ALA A 87 -2.48 -6.07 -6.35
CA ALA A 87 -2.08 -6.23 -4.96
C ALA A 87 -1.53 -4.92 -4.37
N HIS A 88 -0.63 -4.23 -5.09
CA HIS A 88 -0.07 -2.96 -4.63
C HIS A 88 -1.12 -1.86 -4.55
N ALA A 89 -2.00 -1.73 -5.54
CA ALA A 89 -3.08 -0.75 -5.51
C ALA A 89 -4.09 -1.03 -4.39
N ALA A 90 -4.46 -2.30 -4.16
CA ALA A 90 -5.29 -2.70 -3.03
C ALA A 90 -4.63 -2.38 -1.68
N ASN A 91 -3.34 -2.69 -1.53
CA ASN A 91 -2.58 -2.37 -0.32
C ASN A 91 -2.48 -0.85 -0.10
N SER A 92 -2.32 -0.07 -1.16
CA SER A 92 -2.33 1.39 -1.08
C SER A 92 -3.68 1.92 -0.56
N ILE A 93 -4.80 1.39 -1.04
CA ILE A 93 -6.14 1.72 -0.51
C ILE A 93 -6.27 1.29 0.96
N ASN A 94 -5.81 0.10 1.31
CA ASN A 94 -5.89 -0.42 2.68
C ASN A 94 -5.11 0.45 3.67
N VAL A 95 -3.94 0.97 3.28
CA VAL A 95 -3.18 1.95 4.09
C VAL A 95 -4.02 3.20 4.34
N GLN A 96 -4.69 3.72 3.32
CA GLN A 96 -5.53 4.92 3.45
C GLN A 96 -6.76 4.68 4.34
N ILE A 97 -7.42 3.54 4.19
CA ILE A 97 -8.56 3.18 5.05
C ILE A 97 -8.09 3.05 6.50
N SER A 98 -6.96 2.38 6.73
CA SER A 98 -6.40 2.21 8.08
C SER A 98 -6.01 3.56 8.69
N MET A 99 -5.36 4.44 7.92
CA MET A 99 -5.07 5.81 8.36
C MET A 99 -6.35 6.55 8.76
N PHE A 100 -7.40 6.46 7.95
CA PHE A 100 -8.66 7.14 8.23
C PHE A 100 -9.31 6.62 9.52
N ILE A 101 -9.34 5.30 9.74
CA ILE A 101 -9.85 4.70 10.97
C ILE A 101 -9.06 5.22 12.18
N TRP A 102 -7.73 5.20 12.12
CA TRP A 102 -6.89 5.70 13.20
C TRP A 102 -7.06 7.19 13.43
N LEU A 103 -7.28 7.97 12.37
CA LEU A 103 -7.55 9.40 12.49
C LEU A 103 -8.88 9.66 13.20
N VAL A 104 -9.93 8.87 12.91
CA VAL A 104 -11.22 8.96 13.62
C VAL A 104 -11.04 8.62 15.11
N VAL A 105 -10.31 7.55 15.42
CA VAL A 105 -10.00 7.18 16.81
C VAL A 105 -9.22 8.30 17.52
N ALA A 106 -8.19 8.84 16.88
CA ALA A 106 -7.41 9.94 17.41
C ALA A 106 -8.28 11.19 17.66
N THR A 107 -9.22 11.49 16.75
CA THR A 107 -10.17 12.61 16.90
C THR A 107 -11.03 12.45 18.14
N VAL A 108 -11.62 11.27 18.32
CA VAL A 108 -12.47 11.01 19.50
C VAL A 108 -11.67 11.16 20.79
N LEU A 109 -10.47 10.57 20.85
CA LEU A 109 -9.59 10.68 22.02
C LEU A 109 -9.18 12.14 22.28
N TYR A 110 -8.83 12.87 21.23
CA TYR A 110 -8.45 14.28 21.32
C TYR A 110 -9.55 15.15 21.91
N VAL A 111 -10.79 14.98 21.42
CA VAL A 111 -11.95 15.74 21.93
C VAL A 111 -12.24 15.37 23.38
N VAL A 112 -12.30 14.06 23.70
CA VAL A 112 -12.60 13.61 25.08
C VAL A 112 -11.55 14.11 26.05
N LEU A 113 -10.27 13.92 25.75
CA LEU A 113 -9.17 14.35 26.61
C LEU A 113 -9.07 15.88 26.70
N GLY A 114 -9.37 16.59 25.62
CA GLY A 114 -9.45 18.05 25.65
C GLY A 114 -10.51 18.56 26.61
N ILE A 115 -11.69 17.97 26.60
CA ILE A 115 -12.81 18.37 27.47
C ILE A 115 -12.49 18.00 28.94
N VAL A 116 -12.09 16.75 29.20
CA VAL A 116 -11.85 16.24 30.56
C VAL A 116 -10.72 17.02 31.26
N THR A 117 -9.74 17.51 30.50
CA THR A 117 -8.62 18.29 31.05
C THR A 117 -8.83 19.80 30.99
N LEU A 118 -10.06 20.27 30.82
CA LEU A 118 -10.41 21.70 30.74
C LEU A 118 -9.60 22.47 29.69
N GLY A 119 -9.31 21.82 28.55
CA GLY A 119 -8.62 22.41 27.41
C GLY A 119 -7.12 22.12 27.33
N ILE A 120 -6.46 21.73 28.39
CA ILE A 120 -5.02 21.41 28.39
C ILE A 120 -4.71 20.27 27.43
N GLY A 121 -5.60 19.25 27.39
CA GLY A 121 -5.47 18.10 26.50
C GLY A 121 -5.39 18.46 25.01
N PHE A 122 -6.04 19.54 24.58
CA PHE A 122 -5.95 19.99 23.19
C PHE A 122 -4.54 20.40 22.79
N LEU A 123 -3.77 20.97 23.72
CA LEU A 123 -2.38 21.34 23.43
C LEU A 123 -1.45 20.12 23.50
N VAL A 124 -1.62 19.28 24.52
CA VAL A 124 -0.72 18.15 24.79
C VAL A 124 -0.90 17.04 23.72
N PHE A 125 -2.14 16.76 23.30
CA PHE A 125 -2.43 15.68 22.38
C PHE A 125 -2.48 16.09 20.90
N LEU A 126 -2.30 17.38 20.58
CA LEU A 126 -2.23 17.85 19.18
C LEU A 126 -1.23 17.07 18.32
N PRO A 127 0.01 16.77 18.78
CA PRO A 127 0.96 15.99 18.00
C PRO A 127 0.49 14.58 17.64
N VAL A 128 -0.37 13.97 18.45
CA VAL A 128 -0.92 12.62 18.21
C VAL A 128 -1.74 12.57 16.92
N PHE A 129 -2.34 13.69 16.55
CA PHE A 129 -3.09 13.85 15.30
C PHE A 129 -2.23 13.64 14.05
N LEU A 130 -0.95 13.95 14.14
CA LEU A 130 -0.01 13.84 13.02
C LEU A 130 0.49 12.39 12.82
N VAL A 131 0.34 11.53 13.83
CA VAL A 131 0.87 10.17 13.77
C VAL A 131 0.25 9.34 12.62
N PRO A 132 -1.08 9.25 12.47
CA PRO A 132 -1.67 8.44 11.39
C PRO A 132 -1.22 8.86 9.99
N PRO A 133 -1.25 10.14 9.58
CA PRO A 133 -0.83 10.53 8.24
C PRO A 133 0.68 10.36 8.02
N VAL A 134 1.52 10.56 9.05
CA VAL A 134 2.96 10.33 8.95
C VAL A 134 3.24 8.84 8.75
N VAL A 135 2.63 7.97 9.53
CA VAL A 135 2.77 6.51 9.38
C VAL A 135 2.28 6.06 8.00
N ALA A 136 1.12 6.54 7.55
CA ALA A 136 0.62 6.23 6.22
C ALA A 136 1.59 6.70 5.12
N GLY A 137 2.15 7.90 5.25
CA GLY A 137 3.16 8.42 4.32
C GLY A 137 4.39 7.51 4.24
N ILE A 138 4.92 7.08 5.38
CA ILE A 138 6.05 6.14 5.45
C ILE A 138 5.69 4.81 4.78
N LEU A 139 4.52 4.24 5.08
CA LEU A 139 4.07 2.99 4.47
C LEU A 139 3.92 3.13 2.95
N HIS A 140 3.40 4.25 2.47
CA HIS A 140 3.31 4.50 1.03
C HIS A 140 4.69 4.62 0.37
N VAL A 141 5.65 5.31 0.99
CA VAL A 141 7.02 5.39 0.47
C VAL A 141 7.63 3.99 0.37
N ILE A 142 7.52 3.18 1.43
CA ILE A 142 8.01 1.80 1.41
C ILE A 142 7.29 0.99 0.32
N GLY A 143 5.97 1.10 0.22
CA GLY A 143 5.17 0.41 -0.80
C GLY A 143 5.57 0.79 -2.23
N ALA A 144 5.84 2.07 -2.48
CA ALA A 144 6.31 2.55 -3.78
C ALA A 144 7.67 1.94 -4.14
N VAL A 145 8.63 1.93 -3.21
CA VAL A 145 9.96 1.33 -3.41
C VAL A 145 9.85 -0.18 -3.63
N LYS A 146 9.04 -0.88 -2.83
CA LYS A 146 8.81 -2.32 -2.98
C LYS A 146 8.20 -2.65 -4.34
N ALA A 147 7.17 -1.91 -4.76
CA ALA A 147 6.55 -2.09 -6.07
C ALA A 147 7.54 -1.85 -7.22
N TRP A 148 8.33 -0.78 -7.13
CA TRP A 148 9.34 -0.45 -8.13
C TRP A 148 10.38 -1.57 -8.30
N ASN A 149 10.80 -2.17 -7.18
CA ASN A 149 11.73 -3.29 -7.17
C ASN A 149 11.10 -4.63 -7.58
N GLY A 150 9.78 -4.68 -7.81
CA GLY A 150 9.07 -5.91 -8.14
C GLY A 150 8.85 -6.82 -6.94
N GLU A 151 8.90 -6.28 -5.74
CA GLU A 151 8.73 -7.02 -4.50
C GLU A 151 7.27 -7.01 -4.05
N TRP A 152 6.72 -8.19 -3.75
CA TRP A 152 5.42 -8.29 -3.09
C TRP A 152 5.52 -7.73 -1.66
N TRP A 153 4.51 -6.99 -1.25
CA TRP A 153 4.52 -6.36 0.05
C TRP A 153 3.12 -6.22 0.64
N ASN A 154 3.02 -6.57 1.92
CA ASN A 154 1.82 -6.32 2.72
C ASN A 154 2.19 -5.30 3.81
N PRO A 155 1.53 -4.14 3.85
CA PRO A 155 1.80 -3.12 4.85
C PRO A 155 1.47 -3.63 6.25
N PRO A 156 2.36 -3.44 7.23
CA PRO A 156 2.10 -3.81 8.61
C PRO A 156 0.96 -2.97 9.21
N PHE A 157 0.25 -3.51 10.17
CA PHE A 157 -0.87 -2.84 10.87
C PHE A 157 -2.01 -2.39 9.95
N THR A 158 -2.12 -2.99 8.78
CA THR A 158 -3.10 -2.61 7.77
C THR A 158 -3.97 -3.82 7.44
N PRO A 159 -5.21 -3.89 7.96
CA PRO A 159 -6.16 -4.90 7.57
C PRO A 159 -6.48 -4.86 6.07
N GLN A 160 -6.67 -6.03 5.48
CA GLN A 160 -6.97 -6.15 4.05
C GLN A 160 -8.47 -6.02 3.79
N PHE A 161 -8.95 -4.79 3.67
CA PHE A 161 -10.34 -4.49 3.30
C PHE A 161 -10.58 -4.69 1.81
N VAL A 162 -9.60 -4.35 0.98
CA VAL A 162 -9.59 -4.50 -0.47
C VAL A 162 -8.55 -5.55 -0.85
N LYS A 163 -8.88 -6.40 -1.84
CA LYS A 163 -8.03 -7.52 -2.31
C LYS A 163 -7.84 -7.48 -3.83
#